data_f8b1e3fdcc4fe37824de9a1bde8de9c8
#
_entry.id   f8b1e3fdcc4fe37824de9a1bde8de9c8
#
_cell.length_a   1.000
_cell.length_b   1.000
_cell.length_c   1.000
_cell.angle_alpha   90.00
_cell.angle_beta   90.00
_cell.angle_gamma   90.00
#
_symmetry.space_group_name_H-M   'P 1'
#
loop_
_entity.id
_entity.type
_entity.pdbx_description
1 polymer ?
#
loop_
_entity_poly.entity_id
_entity_poly.type
_entity_poly.pdbx_seq_one_letter_code
_entity_poly.pdbx_strand_id
1 'polypeptide(L)'
;MVTPVEFPGGDIGRLAVCGTVNDLLARGAQPRYLTCGFILQEGVPLEQLQRIVHSMARTAREAGVQIVAGDTKVTEGSGELYINTAGVGVYGKNFWGRPISS
;
A
#
# COMPACT_ATOMS: atom_id res chain seq x y z
N MET A 1 -4.82 9.99 -2.80
CA MET A 1 -4.95 9.87 -1.35
C MET A 1 -6.39 9.78 -0.97
N VAL A 2 -6.72 8.98 0.02
CA VAL A 2 -8.10 8.67 0.37
C VAL A 2 -8.41 9.16 1.77
N THR A 3 -9.51 9.84 1.92
CA THR A 3 -10.11 10.19 3.19
C THR A 3 -11.57 9.78 3.16
N PRO A 4 -12.16 9.35 4.27
CA PRO A 4 -11.57 9.20 5.61
C PRO A 4 -10.58 8.05 5.69
N VAL A 5 -9.77 8.06 6.73
CA VAL A 5 -8.75 7.03 6.93
C VAL A 5 -9.40 5.67 7.21
N GLU A 6 -10.51 5.67 7.90
CA GLU A 6 -11.28 4.46 8.16
C GLU A 6 -12.71 4.64 7.66
N PHE A 7 -13.30 3.59 7.14
CA PHE A 7 -14.66 3.60 6.62
C PHE A 7 -15.26 2.21 6.76
N PRO A 8 -16.59 2.09 6.65
CA PRO A 8 -17.23 0.79 6.74
C PRO A 8 -16.68 -0.19 5.70
N GLY A 9 -16.27 -1.36 6.18
CA GLY A 9 -15.75 -2.39 5.31
C GLY A 9 -14.27 -2.31 5.00
N GLY A 10 -13.54 -1.33 5.57
CA GLY A 10 -12.12 -1.24 5.31
C GLY A 10 -11.48 0.00 5.90
N ASP A 11 -10.29 0.30 5.44
CA ASP A 11 -9.56 1.49 5.79
C ASP A 11 -8.62 1.88 4.65
N ILE A 12 -7.93 2.99 4.81
CA ILE A 12 -7.03 3.49 3.78
C ILE A 12 -5.86 2.53 3.52
N GLY A 13 -5.43 1.78 4.54
CA GLY A 13 -4.36 0.80 4.36
C GLY A 13 -4.78 -0.34 3.44
N ARG A 14 -5.97 -0.90 3.67
CA ARG A 14 -6.50 -1.95 2.82
C ARG A 14 -6.69 -1.44 1.39
N LEU A 15 -7.25 -0.25 1.25
CA LEU A 15 -7.49 0.34 -0.06
C LEU A 15 -6.19 0.56 -0.83
N ALA A 16 -5.16 1.03 -0.14
CA ALA A 16 -3.86 1.27 -0.76
C ALA A 16 -3.23 -0.02 -1.28
N VAL A 17 -3.28 -1.08 -0.49
CA VAL A 17 -2.74 -2.38 -0.90
C VAL A 17 -3.54 -2.96 -2.05
N CYS A 18 -4.86 -2.99 -1.93
CA CYS A 18 -5.73 -3.54 -2.97
C CYS A 18 -5.59 -2.78 -4.28
N GLY A 19 -5.54 -1.46 -4.22
CA GLY A 19 -5.40 -0.65 -5.42
C GLY A 19 -4.09 -0.91 -6.14
N THR A 20 -2.99 -1.02 -5.40
CA THR A 20 -1.69 -1.29 -6.00
C THR A 20 -1.62 -2.69 -6.60
N VAL A 21 -2.16 -3.68 -5.90
CA VAL A 21 -2.21 -5.06 -6.41
C VAL A 21 -3.05 -5.12 -7.67
N ASN A 22 -4.21 -4.50 -7.69
CA ASN A 22 -5.08 -4.50 -8.85
C ASN A 22 -4.43 -3.81 -10.05
N ASP A 23 -3.70 -2.73 -9.81
CA ASP A 23 -2.94 -2.05 -10.86
C ASP A 23 -1.93 -2.98 -11.52
N LEU A 24 -1.18 -3.73 -10.72
CA LEU A 24 -0.21 -4.67 -11.26
C LEU A 24 -0.87 -5.77 -12.04
N LEU A 25 -1.97 -6.32 -11.52
CA LEU A 25 -2.72 -7.37 -12.21
C LEU A 25 -3.29 -6.86 -13.53
N ALA A 26 -3.78 -5.64 -13.56
CA ALA A 26 -4.31 -5.04 -14.77
C ALA A 26 -3.26 -4.89 -15.86
N ARG A 27 -2.00 -4.77 -15.47
CA ARG A 27 -0.87 -4.69 -16.40
C ARG A 27 -0.30 -6.04 -16.79
N GLY A 28 -0.91 -7.12 -16.31
CA GLY A 28 -0.44 -8.46 -16.61
C GLY A 28 0.74 -8.92 -15.77
N ALA A 29 1.08 -8.19 -14.73
CA ALA A 29 2.16 -8.57 -13.82
C ALA A 29 1.61 -9.37 -12.66
N GLN A 30 2.41 -10.29 -12.16
CA GLN A 30 2.11 -10.94 -10.91
C GLN A 30 2.73 -10.14 -9.77
N PRO A 31 1.91 -9.62 -8.85
CA PRO A 31 2.44 -8.84 -7.74
C PRO A 31 3.35 -9.68 -6.85
N ARG A 32 4.47 -9.11 -6.45
CA ARG A 32 5.43 -9.76 -5.55
C ARG A 32 5.67 -8.94 -4.30
N TYR A 33 5.95 -7.67 -4.47
CA TYR A 33 6.34 -6.82 -3.36
C TYR A 33 5.59 -5.51 -3.45
N LEU A 34 5.31 -4.94 -2.29
CA LEU A 34 4.82 -3.58 -2.18
C LEU A 34 5.78 -2.80 -1.29
N THR A 35 6.09 -1.59 -1.70
CA THR A 35 6.75 -0.66 -0.80
C THR A 35 5.70 0.30 -0.29
N CYS A 36 5.80 0.70 0.96
CA CYS A 36 4.89 1.68 1.50
C CYS A 36 5.64 2.76 2.26
N GLY A 37 5.21 3.98 2.07
CA GLY A 37 5.72 5.12 2.79
C GLY A 37 4.59 5.79 3.55
N PHE A 38 4.91 6.32 4.72
CA PHE A 38 3.95 7.01 5.55
C PHE A 38 4.38 8.44 5.77
N ILE A 39 3.43 9.35 5.72
CA ILE A 39 3.63 10.72 6.17
C ILE A 39 2.65 10.91 7.32
N LEU A 40 3.20 11.11 8.51
CA LEU A 40 2.41 11.27 9.71
C LEU A 40 2.45 12.73 10.11
N GLN A 41 1.28 13.34 10.25
CA GLN A 41 1.21 14.66 10.83
C GLN A 41 1.15 14.54 12.34
N GLU A 42 1.68 15.53 13.03
CA GLU A 42 1.59 15.56 14.49
C GLU A 42 0.15 15.43 14.94
N GLY A 43 -0.09 14.62 15.93
CA GLY A 43 -1.43 14.37 16.44
C GLY A 43 -2.09 13.12 15.91
N VAL A 44 -1.46 12.38 14.98
CA VAL A 44 -2.00 11.10 14.53
C VAL A 44 -2.01 10.14 15.72
N PRO A 45 -3.19 9.55 16.06
CA PRO A 45 -3.24 8.57 17.13
C PRO A 45 -2.43 7.32 16.76
N LEU A 46 -1.60 6.89 17.69
CA LEU A 46 -0.77 5.70 17.48
C LEU A 46 -1.63 4.47 17.24
N GLU A 47 -2.76 4.37 17.91
CA GLU A 47 -3.69 3.26 17.73
C GLU A 47 -4.22 3.19 16.31
N GLN A 48 -4.51 4.33 15.70
CA GLN A 48 -4.98 4.39 14.33
C GLN A 48 -3.90 3.89 13.38
N LEU A 49 -2.66 4.33 13.59
CA LEU A 49 -1.54 3.87 12.79
C LEU A 49 -1.36 2.36 12.90
N GLN A 50 -1.44 1.83 14.11
CA GLN A 50 -1.31 0.40 14.32
C GLN A 50 -2.40 -0.40 13.60
N ARG A 51 -3.64 0.06 13.67
CA ARG A 51 -4.73 -0.60 12.96
C ARG A 51 -4.51 -0.61 11.45
N ILE A 52 -4.04 0.50 10.92
CA ILE A 52 -3.78 0.60 9.47
C ILE A 52 -2.64 -0.31 9.05
N VAL A 53 -1.57 -0.34 9.81
CA VAL A 53 -0.44 -1.24 9.51
C VAL A 53 -0.87 -2.69 9.57
N HIS A 54 -1.66 -3.05 10.57
CA HIS A 54 -2.21 -4.40 10.68
C HIS A 54 -3.11 -4.76 9.49
N SER A 55 -3.94 -3.83 9.07
CA SER A 55 -4.83 -4.03 7.94
C SER A 55 -4.04 -4.22 6.65
N MET A 56 -3.00 -3.43 6.45
CA MET A 56 -2.12 -3.56 5.29
C MET A 56 -1.42 -4.91 5.27
N ALA A 57 -0.89 -5.34 6.41
CA ALA A 57 -0.20 -6.62 6.50
C ALA A 57 -1.14 -7.78 6.21
N ARG A 58 -2.36 -7.72 6.73
CA ARG A 58 -3.36 -8.75 6.49
C ARG A 58 -3.75 -8.80 5.02
N THR A 59 -4.01 -7.63 4.44
CA THR A 59 -4.43 -7.54 3.04
C THR A 59 -3.32 -8.03 2.11
N ALA A 60 -2.08 -7.67 2.40
CA ALA A 60 -0.94 -8.14 1.62
C ALA A 60 -0.80 -9.66 1.69
N ARG A 61 -1.02 -10.23 2.86
CA ARG A 61 -0.97 -11.68 3.05
C ARG A 61 -2.07 -12.37 2.25
N GLU A 62 -3.26 -11.82 2.27
CA GLU A 62 -4.39 -12.35 1.48
C GLU A 62 -4.10 -12.30 -0.02
N ALA A 63 -3.42 -11.25 -0.46
CA ALA A 63 -3.08 -11.08 -1.86
C ALA A 63 -1.81 -11.84 -2.27
N GLY A 64 -1.10 -12.43 -1.32
CA GLY A 64 0.13 -13.15 -1.61
C GLY A 64 1.31 -12.26 -1.94
N VAL A 65 1.32 -11.03 -1.46
CA VAL A 65 2.42 -10.09 -1.68
C VAL A 65 3.11 -9.79 -0.36
N GLN A 66 4.35 -9.36 -0.46
CA GLN A 66 5.16 -9.01 0.69
C GLN A 66 5.34 -7.50 0.74
N ILE A 67 5.11 -6.92 1.91
CA ILE A 67 5.33 -5.50 2.11
C ILE A 67 6.77 -5.29 2.55
N VAL A 68 7.48 -4.46 1.80
CA VAL A 68 8.83 -4.05 2.13
C VAL A 68 8.76 -2.64 2.71
N ALA A 69 9.47 -2.41 3.78
CA ALA A 69 9.41 -1.13 4.47
C ALA A 69 9.84 0.03 3.58
N GLY A 70 9.09 1.10 3.66
CA GLY A 70 9.44 2.36 3.02
C GLY A 70 9.78 3.40 4.07
N ASP A 71 9.79 4.65 3.63
CA ASP A 71 10.10 5.77 4.51
C ASP A 71 8.90 6.14 5.38
N THR A 72 9.22 6.61 6.58
CA THR A 72 8.23 7.25 7.43
C THR A 72 8.71 8.66 7.74
N LYS A 73 7.87 9.64 7.48
CA LYS A 73 8.16 11.04 7.78
C LYS A 73 7.13 11.60 8.71
N VAL A 74 7.58 12.42 9.65
CA VAL A 74 6.68 13.13 10.55
C VAL A 74 6.73 14.59 10.20
N THR A 75 5.56 15.20 10.01
CA THR A 75 5.45 16.59 9.64
C THR A 75 4.49 17.31 10.56
N GLU A 76 4.55 18.62 10.54
CA GLU A 76 3.54 19.43 11.23
C GLU A 76 2.23 19.34 10.47
N GLY A 77 1.14 19.43 11.19
CA GLY A 77 -0.19 19.40 10.60
C GLY A 77 -1.26 19.10 11.61
N SER A 78 -2.41 18.69 11.12
CA SER A 78 -3.60 18.51 11.94
C SER A 78 -3.95 17.05 12.21
N GLY A 79 -2.95 16.19 12.31
CA GLY A 79 -3.17 14.80 12.68
C GLY A 79 -3.59 13.90 11.53
N GLU A 80 -3.30 14.27 10.31
CA GLU A 80 -3.62 13.44 9.17
C GLU A 80 -2.51 12.43 8.87
N LEU A 81 -2.91 11.33 8.26
CA LEU A 81 -2.01 10.26 7.87
C LEU A 81 -2.10 10.07 6.36
N TYR A 82 -0.96 10.04 5.71
CA TYR A 82 -0.87 9.79 4.28
C TYR A 82 -0.07 8.53 4.02
N ILE A 83 -0.53 7.73 3.07
CA ILE A 83 0.12 6.48 2.71
C ILE A 83 0.40 6.48 1.22
N ASN A 84 1.65 6.19 0.87
CA ASN A 84 2.05 5.96 -0.50
C ASN A 84 2.45 4.50 -0.66
N THR A 85 1.92 3.86 -1.69
CA THR A 85 2.30 2.49 -2.00
C THR A 85 2.78 2.41 -3.44
N ALA A 86 3.77 1.58 -3.64
CA ALA A 86 4.24 1.24 -4.97
C ALA A 86 4.42 -0.27 -5.05
N GLY A 87 4.14 -0.83 -6.20
CA GLY A 87 4.19 -2.27 -6.37
C GLY A 87 5.31 -2.71 -7.28
N VAL A 88 5.86 -3.87 -6.99
CA VAL A 88 6.82 -4.55 -7.85
C VAL A 88 6.21 -5.88 -8.24
N GLY A 89 6.06 -6.10 -9.52
CA GLY A 89 5.54 -7.34 -10.06
C GLY A 89 6.52 -7.98 -11.01
N VAL A 90 6.24 -9.21 -11.37
CA VAL A 90 7.03 -9.93 -12.36
C VAL A 90 6.10 -10.44 -13.46
N TYR A 91 6.65 -10.55 -14.65
CA TYR A 91 5.94 -11.17 -15.73
C TYR A 91 6.13 -12.68 -15.69
N GLY A 92 5.17 -13.38 -16.22
CA GLY A 92 5.32 -14.80 -16.41
C GLY A 92 6.42 -15.13 -17.43
N LYS A 93 6.78 -16.40 -17.48
CA LYS A 93 7.85 -16.88 -18.38
C LYS A 93 7.59 -16.59 -19.85
N ASN A 94 6.34 -16.53 -20.23
CA ASN A 94 5.96 -16.29 -21.62
C ASN A 94 5.98 -14.83 -21.98
N PHE A 95 6.34 -14.02 -21.07
CA PHE A 95 6.39 -12.61 -21.32
C PHE A 95 7.74 -12.30 -21.95
N TRP A 96 7.77 -12.00 -23.16
CA TRP A 96 8.95 -11.87 -24.04
C TRP A 96 10.03 -10.92 -23.54
N GLY A 97 10.27 -10.87 -22.28
CA GLY A 97 11.27 -9.99 -21.69
C GLY A 97 10.93 -8.53 -21.78
N ARG A 98 9.72 -8.19 -22.12
CA ARG A 98 9.33 -6.80 -22.12
C ARG A 98 9.14 -6.29 -20.72
N PRO A 99 9.77 -5.17 -20.39
CA PRO A 99 9.47 -4.55 -19.11
C PRO A 99 8.04 -4.02 -19.12
N ILE A 100 7.45 -3.98 -17.93
CA ILE A 100 6.18 -3.31 -17.79
C ILE A 100 6.43 -1.82 -17.93
N SER A 101 5.75 -1.22 -18.89
CA SER A 101 5.73 0.22 -18.97
C SER A 101 4.82 0.74 -17.88
N SER A 102 5.35 1.47 -17.00
CA SER A 102 4.54 2.11 -15.98
C SER A 102 4.21 3.53 -16.36
#